data_46e13ae3e557e0f04cf8d008646510fd
#
_entry.id   46e13ae3e557e0f04cf8d008646510fd
#
_cell.length_a   1.000
_cell.length_b   1.000
_cell.length_c   1.000
_cell.angle_alpha   90.00
_cell.angle_beta   90.00
_cell.angle_gamma   90.00
#
_symmetry.space_group_name_H-M   'P 1'
#
loop_
_entity.id
_entity.type
_entity.pdbx_description
1 polymer ?
#
loop_
_entity_poly.entity_id
_entity_poly.type
_entity_poly.pdbx_seq_one_letter_code
_entity_poly.pdbx_strand_id
1 'polypeptide(L)'
;MTLITGSVLKNPRSEYRMVRHYQGKIKGVILDWAGTVLDCGVYSPAVVFLDVFKTEGVPITMEEAREPMGAHKKVHIRKITQMESVRRRWFEKFGRFPNEEDVERMFVNFVPLQIGCLLDYSQMITGAVETVNFLRNNMHLKIGSTTGFTTPMVDVLKKAASEQGYAPDVYVAADEVPQARPYPYMVWMNAIRMDVNPIEAIVKVDDTADGVKEGTSAGCWSVGLAKTVS
;
A
#
# COMPACT_ATOMS: atom_id res chain seq x y z
N MET A 1 -3.90 -35.06 17.09
CA MET A 1 -4.49 -33.79 17.56
C MET A 1 -3.39 -32.76 17.62
N THR A 2 -3.17 -32.01 16.56
CA THR A 2 -2.09 -31.01 16.47
C THR A 2 -2.61 -29.70 17.07
N LEU A 3 -2.09 -29.35 18.23
CA LEU A 3 -2.34 -28.06 18.85
C LEU A 3 -1.71 -26.97 17.95
N ILE A 4 -2.52 -26.25 17.19
CA ILE A 4 -2.08 -25.01 16.56
C ILE A 4 -1.96 -23.98 17.70
N THR A 5 -0.74 -23.76 18.16
CA THR A 5 -0.45 -22.67 19.08
C THR A 5 -0.68 -21.34 18.36
N GLY A 6 -1.85 -20.75 18.58
CA GLY A 6 -2.13 -19.40 18.12
C GLY A 6 -1.07 -18.44 18.68
N SER A 7 -0.53 -17.56 17.83
CA SER A 7 0.40 -16.53 18.26
C SER A 7 -0.30 -15.61 19.27
N VAL A 8 0.15 -15.65 20.52
CA VAL A 8 -0.32 -14.72 21.55
C VAL A 8 0.44 -13.41 21.40
N LEU A 9 -0.20 -12.39 20.88
CA LEU A 9 0.35 -11.04 20.89
C LEU A 9 0.21 -10.47 22.29
N LYS A 10 1.32 -10.35 23.02
CA LYS A 10 1.36 -9.60 24.29
C LYS A 10 1.50 -8.11 23.99
N ASN A 11 0.52 -7.31 24.39
CA ASN A 11 0.73 -5.89 24.51
C ASN A 11 1.45 -5.62 25.85
N PRO A 12 2.69 -5.09 25.86
CA PRO A 12 3.44 -4.85 27.10
C PRO A 12 2.81 -3.81 28.01
N ARG A 13 1.81 -3.06 27.55
CA ARG A 13 1.11 -2.01 28.31
C ARG A 13 -0.30 -2.41 28.78
N SER A 14 -0.76 -3.60 28.45
CA SER A 14 -2.04 -4.13 28.91
C SER A 14 -1.97 -5.66 29.00
N GLU A 15 -2.74 -6.25 29.91
CA GLU A 15 -2.87 -7.71 30.02
C GLU A 15 -3.76 -8.32 28.94
N TYR A 16 -4.17 -7.52 27.94
CA TYR A 16 -5.03 -7.98 26.84
C TYR A 16 -4.28 -8.98 25.96
N ARG A 17 -4.83 -10.17 25.83
CA ARG A 17 -4.33 -11.22 24.95
C ARG A 17 -5.33 -11.46 23.84
N MET A 18 -4.95 -11.21 22.59
CA MET A 18 -5.73 -11.59 21.44
C MET A 18 -5.36 -13.01 21.03
N VAL A 19 -6.32 -13.93 21.12
CA VAL A 19 -6.17 -15.31 20.64
C VAL A 19 -7.04 -15.46 19.40
N ARG A 20 -6.45 -15.87 18.28
CA ARG A 20 -7.20 -16.16 17.06
C ARG A 20 -7.91 -17.49 17.21
N HIS A 21 -9.25 -17.48 17.19
CA HIS A 21 -10.08 -18.67 17.32
C HIS A 21 -10.65 -19.18 16.00
N TYR A 22 -10.50 -18.39 14.92
CA TYR A 22 -11.06 -18.78 13.63
C TYR A 22 -10.33 -19.98 13.03
N GLN A 23 -11.05 -21.08 12.82
CA GLN A 23 -10.59 -22.33 12.19
C GLN A 23 -11.28 -22.60 10.86
N GLY A 24 -12.04 -21.63 10.36
CA GLY A 24 -12.74 -21.73 9.09
C GLY A 24 -11.82 -21.55 7.87
N LYS A 25 -12.44 -21.70 6.69
CA LYS A 25 -11.71 -21.48 5.42
C LYS A 25 -11.46 -19.99 5.17
N ILE A 26 -10.37 -19.68 4.50
CA ILE A 26 -10.18 -18.35 3.90
C ILE A 26 -11.29 -18.10 2.88
N LYS A 27 -11.83 -16.89 2.85
CA LYS A 27 -12.93 -16.45 2.00
C LYS A 27 -12.54 -15.29 1.07
N GLY A 28 -11.50 -14.54 1.44
CA GLY A 28 -11.05 -13.40 0.65
C GLY A 28 -9.55 -13.17 0.71
N VAL A 29 -9.03 -12.58 -0.35
CA VAL A 29 -7.65 -12.10 -0.43
C VAL A 29 -7.67 -10.63 -0.84
N ILE A 30 -6.93 -9.79 -0.14
CA ILE A 30 -6.77 -8.37 -0.44
C ILE A 30 -5.33 -8.14 -0.86
N LEU A 31 -5.14 -7.65 -2.07
CA LEU A 31 -3.83 -7.43 -2.69
C LEU A 31 -3.51 -5.94 -2.75
N ASP A 32 -2.25 -5.58 -2.48
CA ASP A 32 -1.73 -4.28 -2.90
C ASP A 32 -1.54 -4.24 -4.42
N TRP A 33 -1.22 -3.05 -4.96
CA TRP A 33 -1.01 -2.83 -6.39
C TRP A 33 0.47 -2.81 -6.76
N ALA A 34 1.14 -1.68 -6.58
CA ALA A 34 2.53 -1.49 -7.00
C ALA A 34 3.49 -2.31 -6.14
N GLY A 35 4.25 -3.21 -6.76
CA GLY A 35 5.14 -4.16 -6.09
C GLY A 35 4.49 -5.50 -5.75
N THR A 36 3.15 -5.57 -5.75
CA THR A 36 2.41 -6.79 -5.45
C THR A 36 1.79 -7.42 -6.70
N VAL A 37 1.01 -6.65 -7.48
CA VAL A 37 0.37 -7.17 -8.71
C VAL A 37 0.86 -6.51 -9.99
N LEU A 38 1.35 -5.28 -9.92
CA LEU A 38 1.94 -4.54 -11.04
C LEU A 38 3.17 -3.75 -10.60
N ASP A 39 3.88 -3.09 -11.54
CA ASP A 39 5.05 -2.25 -11.28
C ASP A 39 6.10 -2.98 -10.42
N CYS A 40 6.67 -4.06 -10.95
CA CYS A 40 7.72 -4.82 -10.26
C CYS A 40 8.92 -3.91 -9.91
N GLY A 41 9.13 -3.71 -8.61
CA GLY A 41 10.17 -2.81 -8.09
C GLY A 41 9.67 -1.41 -7.68
N VAL A 42 8.37 -1.14 -7.82
CA VAL A 42 7.72 0.11 -7.35
C VAL A 42 8.41 1.36 -7.91
N TYR A 43 8.68 1.37 -9.22
CA TYR A 43 9.40 2.49 -9.85
C TYR A 43 8.52 3.71 -10.08
N SER A 44 7.24 3.51 -10.45
CA SER A 44 6.31 4.59 -10.78
C SER A 44 6.28 5.71 -9.74
N PRO A 45 5.97 5.46 -8.45
CA PRO A 45 5.97 6.55 -7.47
C PRO A 45 7.37 7.06 -7.13
N ALA A 46 8.40 6.19 -7.15
CA ALA A 46 9.75 6.58 -6.77
C ALA A 46 10.33 7.66 -7.70
N VAL A 47 10.19 7.49 -9.02
CA VAL A 47 10.70 8.48 -9.99
C VAL A 47 10.00 9.82 -9.88
N VAL A 48 8.68 9.82 -9.59
CA VAL A 48 7.92 11.05 -9.41
C VAL A 48 8.33 11.80 -8.14
N PHE A 49 8.63 11.09 -7.03
CA PHE A 49 9.19 11.74 -5.84
C PHE A 49 10.53 12.40 -6.13
N LEU A 50 11.43 11.72 -6.87
CA LEU A 50 12.70 12.33 -7.29
C LEU A 50 12.48 13.63 -8.07
N ASP A 51 11.56 13.64 -9.02
CA ASP A 51 11.27 14.80 -9.86
C ASP A 51 10.65 15.95 -9.06
N VAL A 52 9.69 15.66 -8.17
CA VAL A 52 9.05 16.68 -7.32
C VAL A 52 10.08 17.36 -6.41
N PHE A 53 10.91 16.59 -5.71
CA PHE A 53 11.94 17.16 -4.84
C PHE A 53 13.05 17.87 -5.62
N LYS A 54 13.42 17.39 -6.81
CA LYS A 54 14.33 18.07 -7.72
C LYS A 54 13.77 19.42 -8.18
N THR A 55 12.48 19.50 -8.49
CA THR A 55 11.83 20.76 -8.88
C THR A 55 11.83 21.78 -7.74
N GLU A 56 11.68 21.34 -6.49
CA GLU A 56 11.86 22.20 -5.31
C GLU A 56 13.32 22.66 -5.11
N GLY A 57 14.27 22.09 -5.84
CA GLY A 57 15.72 22.36 -5.67
C GLY A 57 16.33 21.67 -4.45
N VAL A 58 15.67 20.64 -3.93
CA VAL A 58 16.12 19.80 -2.81
C VAL A 58 16.13 18.34 -3.29
N PRO A 59 17.09 17.94 -4.14
CA PRO A 59 17.11 16.59 -4.69
C PRO A 59 17.27 15.54 -3.58
N ILE A 60 16.56 14.42 -3.74
CA ILE A 60 16.60 13.25 -2.84
C ILE A 60 17.22 12.05 -3.54
N THR A 61 17.67 11.06 -2.79
CA THR A 61 18.17 9.79 -3.33
C THR A 61 17.01 8.82 -3.58
N MET A 62 17.29 7.75 -4.32
CA MET A 62 16.31 6.67 -4.55
C MET A 62 15.94 5.98 -3.23
N GLU A 63 16.90 5.81 -2.32
CA GLU A 63 16.68 5.25 -0.99
C GLU A 63 15.72 6.12 -0.18
N GLU A 64 15.96 7.45 -0.15
CA GLU A 64 15.08 8.41 0.53
C GLU A 64 13.68 8.41 -0.09
N ALA A 65 13.57 8.30 -1.41
CA ALA A 65 12.29 8.21 -2.10
C ALA A 65 11.53 6.93 -1.75
N ARG A 66 12.21 5.83 -1.45
CA ARG A 66 11.61 4.51 -1.21
C ARG A 66 11.29 4.20 0.24
N GLU A 67 12.02 4.79 1.19
CA GLU A 67 11.88 4.47 2.62
C GLU A 67 10.43 4.51 3.14
N PRO A 68 9.60 5.55 2.82
CA PRO A 68 8.21 5.57 3.27
C PRO A 68 7.22 4.87 2.31
N MET A 69 7.67 3.97 1.43
CA MET A 69 6.80 3.36 0.42
C MET A 69 5.60 2.64 1.07
N GLY A 70 4.47 2.62 0.37
CA GLY A 70 3.20 2.06 0.87
C GLY A 70 2.28 3.06 1.57
N ALA A 71 2.80 4.17 2.08
CA ALA A 71 2.00 5.23 2.70
C ALA A 71 1.18 6.03 1.66
N HIS A 72 0.11 6.69 2.12
CA HIS A 72 -0.58 7.71 1.31
C HIS A 72 0.40 8.77 0.81
N LYS A 73 0.31 9.17 -0.46
CA LYS A 73 1.34 9.98 -1.15
C LYS A 73 1.68 11.30 -0.47
N LYS A 74 0.70 12.00 0.09
CA LYS A 74 0.94 13.22 0.88
C LYS A 74 1.72 12.92 2.19
N VAL A 75 1.36 11.83 2.86
CA VAL A 75 2.07 11.36 4.07
C VAL A 75 3.49 10.93 3.71
N HIS A 76 3.68 10.30 2.57
CA HIS A 76 4.97 9.90 2.04
C HIS A 76 5.89 11.13 1.83
N ILE A 77 5.41 12.17 1.13
CA ILE A 77 6.14 13.44 0.97
C ILE A 77 6.52 14.02 2.34
N ARG A 78 5.55 14.08 3.29
CA ARG A 78 5.82 14.57 4.64
C ARG A 78 6.91 13.76 5.35
N LYS A 79 6.89 12.43 5.27
CA LYS A 79 7.93 11.58 5.85
C LYS A 79 9.31 11.89 5.24
N ILE A 80 9.41 12.03 3.92
CA ILE A 80 10.66 12.40 3.25
C ILE A 80 11.16 13.77 3.74
N THR A 81 10.28 14.77 3.81
CA THR A 81 10.67 16.11 4.30
C THR A 81 11.15 16.12 5.77
N GLN A 82 10.82 15.10 6.55
CA GLN A 82 11.23 14.95 7.95
C GLN A 82 12.55 14.20 8.13
N MET A 83 13.09 13.55 7.09
CA MET A 83 14.38 12.89 7.14
C MET A 83 15.49 13.92 7.40
N GLU A 84 16.44 13.60 8.27
CA GLU A 84 17.48 14.53 8.70
C GLU A 84 18.32 15.05 7.52
N SER A 85 18.68 14.17 6.57
CA SER A 85 19.41 14.52 5.35
C SER A 85 18.64 15.50 4.46
N VAL A 86 17.33 15.30 4.31
CA VAL A 86 16.45 16.17 3.51
C VAL A 86 16.21 17.50 4.21
N ARG A 87 15.94 17.48 5.53
CA ARG A 87 15.76 18.68 6.33
C ARG A 87 16.97 19.60 6.27
N ARG A 88 18.19 19.04 6.32
CA ARG A 88 19.43 19.82 6.20
C ARG A 88 19.55 20.47 4.83
N ARG A 89 19.37 19.73 3.72
CA ARG A 89 19.37 20.27 2.35
C ARG A 89 18.27 21.33 2.15
N TRP A 90 17.11 21.13 2.78
CA TRP A 90 16.03 22.11 2.75
C TRP A 90 16.41 23.42 3.45
N PHE A 91 17.01 23.31 4.65
CA PHE A 91 17.49 24.48 5.38
C PHE A 91 18.58 25.23 4.64
N GLU A 92 19.54 24.53 4.05
CA GLU A 92 20.60 25.11 3.21
C GLU A 92 20.02 25.90 2.02
N LYS A 93 18.93 25.40 1.42
CA LYS A 93 18.27 26.03 0.26
C LYS A 93 17.39 27.22 0.64
N PHE A 94 16.57 27.10 1.68
CA PHE A 94 15.51 28.03 2.01
C PHE A 94 15.72 28.83 3.30
N GLY A 95 16.75 28.56 4.09
CA GLY A 95 17.00 29.17 5.40
C GLY A 95 15.97 28.82 6.48
N ARG A 96 15.07 27.85 6.20
CA ARG A 96 14.02 27.35 7.11
C ARG A 96 13.79 25.86 6.90
N PHE A 97 13.15 25.22 7.85
CA PHE A 97 12.69 23.84 7.69
C PHE A 97 11.40 23.76 6.86
N PRO A 98 11.13 22.59 6.21
CA PRO A 98 9.89 22.35 5.48
C PRO A 98 8.67 22.36 6.43
N ASN A 99 7.54 22.87 5.93
CA ASN A 99 6.27 22.94 6.64
C ASN A 99 5.14 22.25 5.85
N GLU A 100 3.90 22.28 6.38
CA GLU A 100 2.73 21.65 5.71
C GLU A 100 2.36 22.32 4.39
N GLU A 101 2.62 23.60 4.22
CA GLU A 101 2.35 24.30 2.94
C GLU A 101 3.29 23.79 1.83
N ASP A 102 4.55 23.48 2.18
CA ASP A 102 5.50 22.86 1.26
C ASP A 102 5.05 21.44 0.87
N VAL A 103 4.60 20.65 1.85
CA VAL A 103 4.07 19.31 1.61
C VAL A 103 2.84 19.36 0.70
N GLU A 104 1.91 20.29 0.95
CA GLU A 104 0.72 20.47 0.13
C GLU A 104 1.08 20.81 -1.30
N ARG A 105 1.93 21.80 -1.50
CA ARG A 105 2.40 22.25 -2.82
C ARG A 105 3.06 21.10 -3.59
N MET A 106 3.94 20.34 -2.93
CA MET A 106 4.59 19.18 -3.55
C MET A 106 3.59 18.08 -3.89
N PHE A 107 2.59 17.84 -3.04
CA PHE A 107 1.55 16.85 -3.32
C PHE A 107 0.66 17.26 -4.50
N VAL A 108 0.28 18.52 -4.60
CA VAL A 108 -0.46 19.05 -5.77
C VAL A 108 0.33 18.84 -7.06
N ASN A 109 1.65 19.06 -7.04
CA ASN A 109 2.51 18.83 -8.19
C ASN A 109 2.77 17.33 -8.47
N PHE A 110 2.77 16.51 -7.44
CA PHE A 110 2.99 15.06 -7.54
C PHE A 110 1.86 14.35 -8.32
N VAL A 111 0.60 14.71 -8.04
CA VAL A 111 -0.56 13.99 -8.58
C VAL A 111 -0.58 13.94 -10.11
N PRO A 112 -0.48 15.07 -10.85
CA PRO A 112 -0.49 15.03 -12.31
C PRO A 112 0.72 14.31 -12.91
N LEU A 113 1.92 14.44 -12.30
CA LEU A 113 3.12 13.73 -12.75
C LEU A 113 2.95 12.22 -12.57
N GLN A 114 2.41 11.80 -11.42
CA GLN A 114 2.14 10.38 -11.17
C GLN A 114 1.14 9.82 -12.17
N ILE A 115 0.02 10.50 -12.39
CA ILE A 115 -0.99 10.08 -13.38
C ILE A 115 -0.36 9.96 -14.78
N GLY A 116 0.50 10.90 -15.16
CA GLY A 116 1.14 10.92 -16.46
C GLY A 116 2.07 9.73 -16.72
N CYS A 117 2.70 9.17 -15.69
CA CYS A 117 3.64 8.05 -15.84
C CYS A 117 3.05 6.69 -15.46
N LEU A 118 1.82 6.62 -14.88
CA LEU A 118 1.25 5.36 -14.38
C LEU A 118 1.19 4.26 -15.42
N LEU A 119 0.83 4.60 -16.66
CA LEU A 119 0.68 3.60 -17.74
C LEU A 119 2.02 3.00 -18.16
N ASP A 120 3.12 3.73 -18.06
CA ASP A 120 4.46 3.23 -18.36
C ASP A 120 4.91 2.13 -17.38
N TYR A 121 4.30 2.11 -16.19
CA TYR A 121 4.59 1.17 -15.10
C TYR A 121 3.40 0.26 -14.76
N SER A 122 2.42 0.15 -15.65
CA SER A 122 1.20 -0.65 -15.42
C SER A 122 1.34 -2.13 -15.76
N GLN A 123 2.53 -2.59 -16.15
CA GLN A 123 2.78 -3.99 -16.49
C GLN A 123 2.53 -4.88 -15.27
N MET A 124 1.71 -5.93 -15.48
CA MET A 124 1.42 -6.92 -14.43
C MET A 124 2.66 -7.73 -14.08
N ILE A 125 2.83 -8.02 -12.80
CA ILE A 125 3.90 -8.90 -12.31
C ILE A 125 3.61 -10.33 -12.80
N THR A 126 4.63 -10.99 -13.34
CA THR A 126 4.51 -12.37 -13.83
C THR A 126 3.95 -13.29 -12.77
N GLY A 127 2.89 -14.02 -13.10
CA GLY A 127 2.20 -14.94 -12.20
C GLY A 127 1.08 -14.30 -11.36
N ALA A 128 0.95 -12.96 -11.33
CA ALA A 128 -0.08 -12.30 -10.53
C ALA A 128 -1.49 -12.59 -11.05
N VAL A 129 -1.69 -12.46 -12.35
CA VAL A 129 -3.00 -12.70 -12.99
C VAL A 129 -3.41 -14.16 -12.86
N GLU A 130 -2.51 -15.07 -13.13
CA GLU A 130 -2.73 -16.52 -13.02
C GLU A 130 -3.08 -16.91 -11.57
N THR A 131 -2.35 -16.36 -10.60
CA THR A 131 -2.60 -16.60 -9.18
C THR A 131 -3.98 -16.09 -8.77
N VAL A 132 -4.34 -14.86 -9.15
CA VAL A 132 -5.65 -14.29 -8.83
C VAL A 132 -6.78 -15.11 -9.45
N ASN A 133 -6.62 -15.54 -10.71
CA ASN A 133 -7.59 -16.40 -11.38
C ASN A 133 -7.72 -17.76 -10.70
N PHE A 134 -6.62 -18.36 -10.26
CA PHE A 134 -6.65 -19.60 -9.48
C PHE A 134 -7.39 -19.41 -8.14
N LEU A 135 -7.08 -18.35 -7.39
CA LEU A 135 -7.73 -18.05 -6.12
C LEU A 135 -9.25 -17.86 -6.29
N ARG A 136 -9.66 -17.15 -7.36
CA ARG A 136 -11.07 -16.91 -7.66
C ARG A 136 -11.80 -18.16 -8.13
N ASN A 137 -11.25 -18.86 -9.13
CA ASN A 137 -11.97 -19.91 -9.85
C ASN A 137 -11.87 -21.28 -9.16
N ASN A 138 -10.73 -21.60 -8.55
CA ASN A 138 -10.49 -22.89 -7.93
C ASN A 138 -10.72 -22.89 -6.41
N MET A 139 -10.41 -21.78 -5.75
CA MET A 139 -10.60 -21.65 -4.31
C MET A 139 -11.86 -20.87 -3.93
N HIS A 140 -12.54 -20.28 -4.91
CA HIS A 140 -13.77 -19.47 -4.73
C HIS A 140 -13.59 -18.29 -3.76
N LEU A 141 -12.42 -17.67 -3.77
CA LEU A 141 -12.12 -16.52 -2.91
C LEU A 141 -12.59 -15.22 -3.57
N LYS A 142 -13.06 -14.28 -2.74
CA LYS A 142 -13.26 -12.89 -3.13
C LYS A 142 -11.91 -12.19 -3.22
N ILE A 143 -11.75 -11.31 -4.21
CA ILE A 143 -10.52 -10.58 -4.45
C ILE A 143 -10.76 -9.10 -4.21
N GLY A 144 -10.11 -8.56 -3.19
CA GLY A 144 -10.10 -7.14 -2.90
C GLY A 144 -8.75 -6.50 -3.22
N SER A 145 -8.70 -5.17 -3.20
CA SER A 145 -7.45 -4.44 -3.32
C SER A 145 -7.38 -3.21 -2.43
N THR A 146 -6.18 -2.89 -1.94
CA THR A 146 -5.86 -1.63 -1.29
C THR A 146 -4.64 -1.02 -1.96
N THR A 147 -4.50 0.30 -1.90
CA THR A 147 -3.34 0.98 -2.46
C THR A 147 -3.07 2.32 -1.77
N GLY A 148 -1.82 2.75 -1.77
CA GLY A 148 -1.43 4.12 -1.40
C GLY A 148 -1.72 5.17 -2.47
N PHE A 149 -2.24 4.78 -3.63
CA PHE A 149 -2.71 5.69 -4.67
C PHE A 149 -4.06 6.32 -4.30
N THR A 150 -4.33 7.47 -4.90
CA THR A 150 -5.64 8.14 -4.81
C THR A 150 -6.62 7.58 -5.85
N THR A 151 -7.91 7.83 -5.67
CA THR A 151 -8.97 7.37 -6.59
C THR A 151 -8.69 7.70 -8.06
N PRO A 152 -8.28 8.94 -8.46
CA PRO A 152 -7.97 9.24 -9.86
C PRO A 152 -6.82 8.38 -10.43
N MET A 153 -5.82 8.05 -9.62
CA MET A 153 -4.72 7.17 -10.03
C MET A 153 -5.20 5.73 -10.23
N VAL A 154 -6.02 5.24 -9.31
CA VAL A 154 -6.63 3.90 -9.40
C VAL A 154 -7.50 3.77 -10.63
N ASP A 155 -8.29 4.80 -10.98
CA ASP A 155 -9.17 4.79 -12.14
C ASP A 155 -8.40 4.65 -13.46
N VAL A 156 -7.22 5.25 -13.56
CA VAL A 156 -6.31 5.05 -14.71
C VAL A 156 -5.79 3.61 -14.75
N LEU A 157 -5.32 3.08 -13.62
CA LEU A 157 -4.74 1.74 -13.53
C LEU A 157 -5.76 0.62 -13.71
N LYS A 158 -7.00 0.78 -13.24
CA LYS A 158 -8.08 -0.20 -13.40
C LYS A 158 -8.24 -0.66 -14.84
N LYS A 159 -8.26 0.29 -15.78
CA LYS A 159 -8.42 -0.01 -17.20
C LYS A 159 -7.23 -0.82 -17.72
N ALA A 160 -6.02 -0.34 -17.50
CA ALA A 160 -4.80 -1.00 -17.97
C ALA A 160 -4.61 -2.40 -17.34
N ALA A 161 -4.96 -2.56 -16.06
CA ALA A 161 -4.90 -3.86 -15.37
C ALA A 161 -5.96 -4.84 -15.89
N SER A 162 -7.19 -4.35 -16.13
CA SER A 162 -8.28 -5.16 -16.69
C SER A 162 -7.98 -5.68 -18.08
N GLU A 163 -7.36 -4.86 -18.95
CA GLU A 163 -6.91 -5.26 -20.27
C GLU A 163 -5.83 -6.37 -20.23
N GLN A 164 -5.10 -6.45 -19.11
CA GLN A 164 -4.10 -7.51 -18.85
C GLN A 164 -4.68 -8.70 -18.05
N GLY A 165 -5.99 -8.70 -17.76
CA GLY A 165 -6.69 -9.80 -17.09
C GLY A 165 -6.79 -9.68 -15.56
N TYR A 166 -6.41 -8.55 -14.97
CA TYR A 166 -6.55 -8.31 -13.53
C TYR A 166 -7.73 -7.38 -13.22
N ALA A 167 -8.76 -7.92 -12.58
CA ALA A 167 -9.93 -7.17 -12.14
C ALA A 167 -10.39 -7.69 -10.77
N PRO A 168 -9.95 -7.11 -9.65
CA PRO A 168 -10.47 -7.47 -8.33
C PRO A 168 -11.95 -7.08 -8.18
N ASP A 169 -12.65 -7.77 -7.27
CA ASP A 169 -14.07 -7.54 -7.02
C ASP A 169 -14.31 -6.20 -6.31
N VAL A 170 -13.32 -5.76 -5.52
CA VAL A 170 -13.36 -4.52 -4.74
C VAL A 170 -12.05 -3.77 -4.85
N TYR A 171 -12.16 -2.45 -5.03
CA TYR A 171 -11.05 -1.50 -5.01
C TYR A 171 -11.24 -0.53 -3.85
N VAL A 172 -10.18 -0.27 -3.09
CA VAL A 172 -10.16 0.79 -2.06
C VAL A 172 -8.87 1.59 -2.19
N ALA A 173 -9.02 2.86 -2.55
CA ALA A 173 -7.93 3.82 -2.65
C ALA A 173 -7.67 4.52 -1.31
N ALA A 174 -6.47 5.09 -1.15
CA ALA A 174 -6.04 5.72 0.09
C ALA A 174 -6.87 6.94 0.52
N ASP A 175 -7.50 7.63 -0.42
CA ASP A 175 -8.34 8.81 -0.20
C ASP A 175 -9.82 8.48 0.09
N GLU A 176 -10.21 7.20 0.04
CA GLU A 176 -11.57 6.77 0.38
C GLU A 176 -11.77 6.57 1.90
N VAL A 177 -10.70 6.64 2.68
CA VAL A 177 -10.72 6.38 4.13
C VAL A 177 -10.09 7.54 4.91
N PRO A 178 -10.49 7.77 6.17
CA PRO A 178 -9.95 8.87 6.97
C PRO A 178 -8.43 8.81 7.16
N GLN A 179 -7.88 7.61 7.27
CA GLN A 179 -6.44 7.37 7.40
C GLN A 179 -6.10 6.08 6.65
N ALA A 180 -5.19 6.20 5.67
CA ALA A 180 -4.65 5.05 4.95
C ALA A 180 -3.58 4.30 5.80
N ARG A 181 -2.82 3.42 5.16
CA ARG A 181 -1.76 2.62 5.81
C ARG A 181 -0.89 3.43 6.77
N PRO A 182 -0.52 2.86 7.89
CA PRO A 182 -0.72 1.47 8.36
C PRO A 182 -2.04 1.22 9.11
N TYR A 183 -3.00 2.14 9.03
CA TYR A 183 -4.32 2.00 9.66
C TYR A 183 -5.19 0.98 8.92
N PRO A 184 -6.07 0.23 9.60
CA PRO A 184 -6.76 -0.93 9.04
C PRO A 184 -7.97 -0.61 8.15
N TYR A 185 -8.27 0.66 7.93
CA TYR A 185 -9.55 1.11 7.37
C TYR A 185 -9.82 0.59 5.95
N MET A 186 -8.80 0.56 5.07
CA MET A 186 -9.00 0.06 3.71
C MET A 186 -9.25 -1.46 3.69
N VAL A 187 -8.62 -2.23 4.60
CA VAL A 187 -8.88 -3.66 4.75
C VAL A 187 -10.30 -3.89 5.26
N TRP A 188 -10.74 -3.15 6.27
CA TRP A 188 -12.11 -3.26 6.78
C TRP A 188 -13.14 -2.84 5.73
N MET A 189 -12.88 -1.79 4.95
CA MET A 189 -13.73 -1.37 3.83
C MET A 189 -13.84 -2.47 2.77
N ASN A 190 -12.73 -3.14 2.43
CA ASN A 190 -12.74 -4.30 1.56
C ASN A 190 -13.58 -5.44 2.14
N ALA A 191 -13.41 -5.78 3.43
CA ALA A 191 -14.18 -6.83 4.09
C ALA A 191 -15.70 -6.58 4.00
N ILE A 192 -16.11 -5.33 4.25
CA ILE A 192 -17.51 -4.90 4.15
C ILE A 192 -18.00 -5.00 2.70
N ARG A 193 -17.28 -4.45 1.73
CA ARG A 193 -17.69 -4.43 0.31
C ARG A 193 -17.70 -5.82 -0.32
N MET A 194 -16.80 -6.71 0.12
CA MET A 194 -16.76 -8.11 -0.31
C MET A 194 -17.79 -8.98 0.42
N ASP A 195 -18.45 -8.49 1.47
CA ASP A 195 -19.28 -9.29 2.37
C ASP A 195 -18.52 -10.52 2.90
N VAL A 196 -17.34 -10.29 3.48
CA VAL A 196 -16.50 -11.34 4.08
C VAL A 196 -16.39 -11.14 5.59
N ASN A 197 -16.82 -12.12 6.33
CA ASN A 197 -16.80 -12.18 7.79
C ASN A 197 -16.48 -13.62 8.25
N PRO A 198 -15.70 -13.83 9.31
CA PRO A 198 -14.98 -12.83 10.10
C PRO A 198 -13.72 -12.30 9.39
N ILE A 199 -13.09 -11.26 9.95
CA ILE A 199 -11.89 -10.63 9.37
C ILE A 199 -10.71 -11.60 9.26
N GLU A 200 -10.63 -12.61 10.13
CA GLU A 200 -9.64 -13.69 10.11
C GLU A 200 -9.80 -14.63 8.90
N ALA A 201 -10.92 -14.54 8.18
CA ALA A 201 -11.12 -15.26 6.92
C ALA A 201 -10.47 -14.54 5.72
N ILE A 202 -9.76 -13.45 5.95
CA ILE A 202 -9.08 -12.64 4.92
C ILE A 202 -7.56 -12.77 5.05
N VAL A 203 -6.89 -12.81 3.90
CA VAL A 203 -5.44 -12.67 3.77
C VAL A 203 -5.14 -11.35 3.08
N LYS A 204 -4.32 -10.49 3.70
CA LYS A 204 -3.74 -9.30 3.08
C LYS A 204 -2.36 -9.63 2.54
N VAL A 205 -2.08 -9.28 1.30
CA VAL A 205 -0.78 -9.46 0.64
C VAL A 205 -0.23 -8.11 0.25
N ASP A 206 1.03 -7.84 0.59
CA ASP A 206 1.68 -6.54 0.34
C ASP A 206 3.20 -6.70 0.30
N ASP A 207 3.93 -5.85 -0.40
CA ASP A 207 5.39 -5.82 -0.45
C ASP A 207 5.99 -4.77 0.50
N THR A 208 5.16 -3.94 1.13
CA THR A 208 5.60 -2.86 2.01
C THR A 208 5.35 -3.16 3.49
N ALA A 209 6.23 -2.61 4.37
CA ALA A 209 6.06 -2.74 5.82
C ALA A 209 4.73 -2.12 6.30
N ASP A 210 4.33 -0.96 5.74
CA ASP A 210 3.08 -0.29 6.10
C ASP A 210 1.85 -1.10 5.65
N GLY A 211 1.91 -1.79 4.51
CA GLY A 211 0.82 -2.65 4.05
C GLY A 211 0.70 -3.96 4.85
N VAL A 212 1.82 -4.56 5.26
CA VAL A 212 1.80 -5.71 6.18
C VAL A 212 1.23 -5.31 7.54
N LYS A 213 1.60 -4.11 8.05
CA LYS A 213 1.03 -3.56 9.29
C LYS A 213 -0.46 -3.27 9.16
N GLU A 214 -0.92 -2.77 8.01
CA GLU A 214 -2.34 -2.57 7.73
C GLU A 214 -3.14 -3.86 7.94
N GLY A 215 -2.68 -4.97 7.35
CA GLY A 215 -3.32 -6.28 7.50
C GLY A 215 -3.30 -6.80 8.94
N THR A 216 -2.17 -6.71 9.63
CA THR A 216 -2.07 -7.15 11.04
C THR A 216 -2.91 -6.27 11.96
N SER A 217 -2.96 -4.95 11.71
CA SER A 217 -3.80 -4.01 12.46
C SER A 217 -5.29 -4.27 12.23
N ALA A 218 -5.67 -4.73 11.04
CA ALA A 218 -7.04 -5.11 10.74
C ALA A 218 -7.49 -6.40 11.44
N GLY A 219 -6.55 -7.25 11.85
CA GLY A 219 -6.84 -8.55 12.46
C GLY A 219 -6.88 -9.71 11.45
N CYS A 220 -6.57 -9.48 10.17
CA CYS A 220 -6.48 -10.53 9.15
C CYS A 220 -5.08 -11.18 9.10
N TRP A 221 -4.93 -12.22 8.29
CA TRP A 221 -3.61 -12.76 7.96
C TRP A 221 -2.86 -11.77 7.07
N SER A 222 -1.55 -11.66 7.27
CA SER A 222 -0.70 -10.78 6.44
C SER A 222 0.46 -11.56 5.85
N VAL A 223 0.67 -11.38 4.55
CA VAL A 223 1.76 -11.98 3.78
C VAL A 223 2.60 -10.85 3.20
N GLY A 224 3.88 -10.84 3.54
CA GLY A 224 4.86 -9.92 2.95
C GLY A 224 5.53 -10.56 1.74
N LEU A 225 5.57 -9.83 0.62
CA LEU A 225 6.31 -10.23 -0.58
C LEU A 225 7.72 -9.65 -0.55
N ALA A 226 8.74 -10.51 -0.42
CA ALA A 226 10.13 -10.07 -0.28
C ALA A 226 10.87 -9.87 -1.62
N LYS A 227 10.30 -10.30 -2.75
CA LYS A 227 10.98 -10.25 -4.06
C LYS A 227 11.05 -8.86 -4.67
N THR A 228 10.07 -8.02 -4.32
CA THR A 228 9.91 -6.67 -4.89
C THR A 228 10.22 -5.55 -3.89
N VAL A 229 10.75 -5.93 -2.72
CA VAL A 229 11.00 -4.99 -1.62
C VAL A 229 11.89 -3.84 -2.07
N SER A 230 11.39 -2.67 -1.85
CA SER A 230 12.08 -1.40 -1.92
C SER A 230 12.99 -1.21 -0.71
#